data_f6cbb9d1e7a98bde60aa8deeeb0f9803
#
_entry.id   f6cbb9d1e7a98bde60aa8deeeb0f9803
#
_cell.length_a   1.000
_cell.length_b   1.000
_cell.length_c   1.000
_cell.angle_alpha   90.00
_cell.angle_beta   90.00
_cell.angle_gamma   90.00
#
_symmetry.space_group_name_H-M   'P 1'
#
loop_
_entity.id
_entity.type
_entity.pdbx_description
1 polymer ?
#
loop_
_entity_poly.entity_id
_entity_poly.type
_entity_poly.pdbx_seq_one_letter_code
_entity_poly.pdbx_strand_id
1 'polypeptide(L)'
;MQEVALAGLYRGGFFDRAAFYGGTCLRIFYGLPRFSEDLDFSLLTSDADFSLEPYFRAVLAEFLSLGLDVEISSKKKTVRTGIESTFLKSDTRLFSLAVHGEITVKIKFEVDMLPPLGFSTEEKLLLEPFSFYVKCFGLPDLFAGKMHALLFRNWKSRVKGRDWYDFEWYVRKGVQLNLSHFVSRAQQSGHLMESQLSEQDFRLQLKERIDSLDVTLAMRDVSRFIGNADSLKIWSREYFHQVAERMIISRG
;
A
#
# COMPACT_ATOMS: atom_id res chain seq x y z
N MET A 1 0.54 18.33 2.50
CA MET A 1 0.78 17.64 3.79
C MET A 1 1.56 16.33 3.64
N GLN A 2 1.10 15.33 2.85
CA GLN A 2 1.85 14.07 2.68
C GLN A 2 3.23 14.29 2.04
N GLU A 3 3.35 15.15 1.06
CA GLU A 3 4.62 15.53 0.42
C GLU A 3 5.58 16.23 1.39
N VAL A 4 5.04 17.09 2.28
CA VAL A 4 5.82 17.71 3.35
C VAL A 4 6.38 16.66 4.33
N ALA A 5 5.56 15.65 4.67
CA ALA A 5 6.02 14.53 5.50
C ALA A 5 7.13 13.71 4.81
N LEU A 6 6.98 13.45 3.49
CA LEU A 6 8.02 12.79 2.68
C LEU A 6 9.31 13.63 2.62
N ALA A 7 9.21 14.96 2.49
CA ALA A 7 10.36 15.87 2.52
C ALA A 7 11.12 15.80 3.84
N GLY A 8 10.41 15.79 4.96
CA GLY A 8 11.02 15.63 6.29
C GLY A 8 11.70 14.28 6.46
N LEU A 9 11.09 13.19 5.99
CA LEU A 9 11.72 11.86 5.98
C LEU A 9 12.98 11.84 5.11
N TYR A 10 12.95 12.48 3.94
CA TYR A 10 14.12 12.61 3.07
C TYR A 10 15.28 13.33 3.78
N ARG A 11 15.01 14.50 4.39
CA ARG A 11 16.05 15.24 5.15
C ARG A 11 16.59 14.45 6.33
N GLY A 12 15.77 13.57 6.91
CA GLY A 12 16.20 12.66 7.97
C GLY A 12 17.04 11.47 7.49
N GLY A 13 17.21 11.26 6.17
CA GLY A 13 17.93 10.09 5.63
C GLY A 13 17.12 8.80 5.68
N PHE A 14 15.80 8.88 5.81
CA PHE A 14 14.93 7.70 5.96
C PHE A 14 14.96 6.77 4.73
N PHE A 15 15.08 7.33 3.53
CA PHE A 15 15.06 6.57 2.28
C PHE A 15 16.33 5.77 2.02
N ASP A 16 17.37 5.93 2.85
CA ASP A 16 18.54 5.03 2.88
C ASP A 16 18.20 3.66 3.48
N ARG A 17 17.14 3.61 4.31
CA ARG A 17 16.71 2.42 5.05
C ARG A 17 15.39 1.84 4.60
N ALA A 18 14.54 2.63 3.93
CA ALA A 18 13.17 2.26 3.59
C ALA A 18 12.77 2.72 2.20
N ALA A 19 11.77 2.05 1.63
CA ALA A 19 11.11 2.45 0.40
C ALA A 19 9.62 2.70 0.61
N PHE A 20 9.09 3.69 -0.07
CA PHE A 20 7.70 4.07 -0.07
C PHE A 20 6.88 3.16 -0.98
N TYR A 21 5.74 2.68 -0.50
CA TYR A 21 4.85 1.81 -1.25
C TYR A 21 3.38 2.09 -0.94
N GLY A 22 2.48 1.26 -1.43
CA GLY A 22 1.05 1.38 -1.12
C GLY A 22 0.28 2.38 -1.98
N GLY A 23 -0.95 2.67 -1.57
CA GLY A 23 -1.90 3.46 -2.36
C GLY A 23 -1.50 4.92 -2.54
N THR A 24 -0.84 5.52 -1.56
CA THR A 24 -0.40 6.92 -1.62
C THR A 24 0.83 7.06 -2.53
N CYS A 25 1.73 6.08 -2.53
CA CYS A 25 2.84 6.01 -3.49
C CYS A 25 2.30 5.97 -4.93
N LEU A 26 1.33 5.11 -5.21
CA LEU A 26 0.66 5.04 -6.52
C LEU A 26 0.01 6.35 -6.92
N ARG A 27 -0.65 7.04 -5.98
CA ARG A 27 -1.32 8.30 -6.25
C ARG A 27 -0.33 9.41 -6.58
N ILE A 28 0.71 9.57 -5.76
CA ILE A 28 1.68 10.67 -5.90
C ILE A 28 2.56 10.48 -7.14
N PHE A 29 3.10 9.27 -7.33
CA PHE A 29 4.15 9.04 -8.32
C PHE A 29 3.71 8.35 -9.60
N TYR A 30 2.55 7.67 -9.60
CA TYR A 30 2.12 6.88 -10.76
C TYR A 30 0.74 7.28 -11.30
N GLY A 31 0.11 8.29 -10.68
CA GLY A 31 -1.14 8.86 -11.17
C GLY A 31 -2.37 7.97 -10.93
N LEU A 32 -2.41 7.21 -9.83
CA LEU A 32 -3.62 6.50 -9.41
C LEU A 32 -4.72 7.52 -9.05
N PRO A 33 -5.86 7.55 -9.79
CA PRO A 33 -6.85 8.62 -9.66
C PRO A 33 -7.86 8.33 -8.54
N ARG A 34 -7.37 8.00 -7.35
CA ARG A 34 -8.17 7.87 -6.14
C ARG A 34 -7.42 8.40 -4.92
N PHE A 35 -8.19 8.83 -3.94
CA PHE A 35 -7.64 9.31 -2.67
C PHE A 35 -7.02 8.16 -1.84
N SER A 36 -5.95 8.50 -1.13
CA SER A 36 -5.25 7.62 -0.19
C SER A 36 -4.63 8.44 0.92
N GLU A 37 -4.75 7.98 2.17
CA GLU A 37 -4.42 8.76 3.36
C GLU A 37 -3.11 8.33 4.02
N ASP A 38 -2.84 7.02 4.06
CA ASP A 38 -1.73 6.44 4.78
C ASP A 38 -0.41 6.57 3.99
N LEU A 39 0.71 6.75 4.69
CA LEU A 39 2.06 6.64 4.15
C LEU A 39 2.62 5.27 4.57
N ASP A 40 2.73 4.38 3.60
CA ASP A 40 3.17 3.00 3.79
C ASP A 40 4.64 2.88 3.37
N PHE A 41 5.48 2.34 4.25
CA PHE A 41 6.91 2.12 4.00
C PHE A 41 7.30 0.68 4.31
N SER A 42 8.30 0.20 3.60
CA SER A 42 8.93 -1.09 3.83
C SER A 42 10.42 -0.90 4.01
N LEU A 43 11.03 -1.54 5.00
CA LEU A 43 12.47 -1.53 5.13
C LEU A 43 13.12 -2.24 3.94
N LEU A 44 14.32 -1.79 3.55
CA LEU A 44 15.14 -2.43 2.52
C LEU A 44 15.82 -3.70 3.03
N THR A 45 16.03 -3.77 4.33
CA THR A 45 16.55 -4.93 5.06
C THR A 45 15.71 -5.12 6.32
N SER A 46 15.43 -6.38 6.68
CA SER A 46 14.68 -6.70 7.89
C SER A 46 15.39 -6.21 9.14
N ASP A 47 14.65 -5.48 9.98
CA ASP A 47 15.15 -4.95 11.26
C ASP A 47 13.98 -4.84 12.25
N ALA A 48 13.88 -5.82 13.15
CA ALA A 48 12.81 -5.89 14.13
C ALA A 48 12.87 -4.76 15.20
N ASP A 49 14.05 -4.18 15.37
CA ASP A 49 14.30 -3.11 16.35
C ASP A 49 14.23 -1.71 15.73
N PHE A 50 13.91 -1.63 14.44
CA PHE A 50 13.80 -0.35 13.74
C PHE A 50 12.85 0.62 14.44
N SER A 51 13.28 1.88 14.56
CA SER A 51 12.46 2.98 15.07
C SER A 51 12.36 4.11 14.05
N LEU A 52 11.17 4.63 13.86
CA LEU A 52 10.91 5.82 13.05
C LEU A 52 11.18 7.13 13.84
N GLU A 53 11.29 7.05 15.17
CA GLU A 53 11.44 8.20 16.05
C GLU A 53 12.62 9.12 15.69
N PRO A 54 13.82 8.61 15.31
CA PRO A 54 14.95 9.48 14.94
C PRO A 54 14.65 10.44 13.78
N TYR A 55 13.72 10.05 12.89
CA TYR A 55 13.35 10.83 11.70
C TYR A 55 12.30 11.90 12.00
N PHE A 56 11.57 11.80 13.12
CA PHE A 56 10.49 12.74 13.47
C PHE A 56 10.97 14.16 13.64
N ARG A 57 12.19 14.38 14.13
CA ARG A 57 12.75 15.72 14.26
C ARG A 57 12.78 16.47 12.93
N ALA A 58 13.21 15.78 11.86
CA ALA A 58 13.26 16.38 10.53
C ALA A 58 11.84 16.58 9.95
N VAL A 59 10.93 15.63 10.18
CA VAL A 59 9.52 15.77 9.77
C VAL A 59 8.87 16.99 10.46
N LEU A 60 9.01 17.12 11.77
CA LEU A 60 8.48 18.26 12.53
C LEU A 60 9.07 19.59 12.05
N ALA A 61 10.37 19.63 11.74
CA ALA A 61 11.04 20.85 11.25
C ALA A 61 10.46 21.30 9.89
N GLU A 62 10.15 20.36 8.98
CA GLU A 62 9.53 20.70 7.69
C GLU A 62 8.13 21.30 7.87
N PHE A 63 7.29 20.73 8.72
CA PHE A 63 5.97 21.29 8.99
C PHE A 63 6.06 22.67 9.66
N LEU A 64 6.96 22.83 10.65
CA LEU A 64 7.17 24.09 11.34
C LEU A 64 7.66 25.19 10.38
N SER A 65 8.53 24.86 9.41
CA SER A 65 9.02 25.81 8.41
C SER A 65 7.90 26.39 7.53
N LEU A 66 6.79 25.68 7.41
CA LEU A 66 5.58 26.11 6.71
C LEU A 66 4.54 26.76 7.64
N GLY A 67 4.90 27.01 8.90
CA GLY A 67 3.98 27.59 9.89
C GLY A 67 2.88 26.64 10.36
N LEU A 68 3.08 25.32 10.19
CA LEU A 68 2.09 24.31 10.55
C LEU A 68 2.45 23.70 11.91
N ASP A 69 1.52 23.77 12.85
CA ASP A 69 1.63 23.12 14.15
C ASP A 69 1.26 21.64 14.04
N VAL A 70 2.15 20.76 14.48
CA VAL A 70 1.98 19.32 14.34
C VAL A 70 2.39 18.55 15.58
N GLU A 71 1.66 17.49 15.85
CA GLU A 71 1.94 16.54 16.91
C GLU A 71 2.12 15.12 16.34
N ILE A 72 3.15 14.41 16.77
CA ILE A 72 3.36 13.01 16.41
C ILE A 72 3.07 12.12 17.61
N SER A 73 2.19 11.15 17.43
CA SER A 73 1.89 10.13 18.42
C SER A 73 2.21 8.73 17.90
N SER A 74 2.82 7.91 18.75
CA SER A 74 3.06 6.49 18.47
C SER A 74 1.92 5.64 19.05
N LYS A 75 1.40 4.69 18.25
CA LYS A 75 0.51 3.65 18.75
C LYS A 75 1.21 2.31 18.63
N LYS A 76 1.61 1.72 19.77
CA LYS A 76 1.91 0.28 19.77
C LYS A 76 0.60 -0.46 19.51
N LYS A 77 0.52 -1.25 18.43
CA LYS A 77 -0.58 -2.21 18.28
C LYS A 77 -0.49 -3.20 19.43
N THR A 78 -1.37 -3.05 20.41
CA THR A 78 -1.58 -4.07 21.42
C THR A 78 -2.26 -5.26 20.72
N VAL A 79 -1.58 -6.37 20.57
CA VAL A 79 -2.15 -7.63 20.09
C VAL A 79 -3.24 -8.02 21.09
N ARG A 80 -4.51 -7.84 20.73
CA ARG A 80 -5.60 -8.49 21.44
C ARG A 80 -5.62 -9.95 21.00
N THR A 81 -5.22 -10.82 21.92
CA THR A 81 -5.34 -12.27 21.81
C THR A 81 -6.81 -12.66 21.64
N GLY A 82 -7.17 -13.04 20.43
CA GLY A 82 -8.46 -13.61 20.04
C GLY A 82 -8.35 -14.13 18.63
N ILE A 83 -8.62 -15.37 18.45
CA ILE A 83 -8.54 -16.37 17.37
C ILE A 83 -8.71 -15.88 15.89
N GLU A 84 -8.51 -14.61 15.51
CA GLU A 84 -8.89 -14.09 14.19
C GLU A 84 -7.90 -13.15 13.50
N SER A 85 -6.61 -13.23 13.81
CA SER A 85 -5.68 -12.27 13.23
C SER A 85 -4.46 -12.88 12.55
N THR A 86 -4.69 -13.73 11.54
CA THR A 86 -3.64 -14.17 10.62
C THR A 86 -3.07 -13.00 9.78
N PHE A 87 -3.65 -11.81 9.90
CA PHE A 87 -3.26 -10.58 9.20
C PHE A 87 -2.65 -9.49 10.08
N LEU A 88 -2.53 -9.71 11.37
CA LEU A 88 -1.84 -8.76 12.23
C LEU A 88 -0.35 -9.07 12.18
N LYS A 89 0.34 -8.41 11.24
CA LYS A 89 1.79 -8.32 11.28
C LYS A 89 2.17 -7.74 12.65
N SER A 90 2.78 -8.55 13.49
CA SER A 90 3.43 -8.12 14.74
C SER A 90 4.56 -7.11 14.46
N ASP A 91 4.96 -7.01 13.21
CA ASP A 91 6.16 -6.37 12.71
C ASP A 91 5.90 -5.01 12.05
N THR A 92 4.69 -4.45 12.17
CA THR A 92 4.34 -3.13 11.63
C THR A 92 4.19 -2.12 12.76
N ARG A 93 4.94 -1.03 12.71
CA ARG A 93 4.76 0.13 13.62
C ARG A 93 3.85 1.17 12.99
N LEU A 94 2.95 1.70 13.81
CA LEU A 94 1.99 2.74 13.44
C LEU A 94 2.31 4.03 14.17
N PHE A 95 2.44 5.10 13.40
CA PHE A 95 2.57 6.45 13.92
C PHE A 95 1.47 7.33 13.30
N SER A 96 1.05 8.34 14.01
CA SER A 96 0.08 9.31 13.53
C SER A 96 0.63 10.71 13.77
N LEU A 97 0.66 11.53 12.73
CA LEU A 97 0.96 12.93 12.77
C LEU A 97 -0.35 13.70 12.65
N ALA A 98 -0.65 14.55 13.63
CA ALA A 98 -1.78 15.45 13.59
C ALA A 98 -1.29 16.85 13.24
N VAL A 99 -1.85 17.44 12.19
CA VAL A 99 -1.62 18.83 11.80
C VAL A 99 -2.79 19.65 12.34
N HIS A 100 -2.50 20.58 13.23
CA HIS A 100 -3.50 21.42 13.88
C HIS A 100 -3.79 22.66 13.03
N GLY A 101 -5.07 23.02 12.93
CA GLY A 101 -5.59 24.15 12.19
C GLY A 101 -7.11 24.23 12.38
N GLU A 102 -7.82 24.92 11.48
CA GLU A 102 -9.29 24.91 11.49
C GLU A 102 -9.87 23.48 11.38
N ILE A 103 -9.14 22.60 10.68
CA ILE A 103 -9.45 21.17 10.58
C ILE A 103 -8.17 20.40 10.91
N THR A 104 -8.24 19.47 11.86
CA THR A 104 -7.12 18.58 12.18
C THR A 104 -6.97 17.50 11.10
N VAL A 105 -5.86 17.52 10.37
CA VAL A 105 -5.50 16.48 9.39
C VAL A 105 -4.59 15.47 10.06
N LYS A 106 -4.93 14.19 9.96
CA LYS A 106 -4.11 13.09 10.48
C LYS A 106 -3.41 12.37 9.35
N ILE A 107 -2.08 12.28 9.41
CA ILE A 107 -1.25 11.48 8.52
C ILE A 107 -0.78 10.25 9.29
N LYS A 108 -1.03 9.08 8.75
CA LYS A 108 -0.65 7.83 9.35
C LYS A 108 0.57 7.26 8.63
N PHE A 109 1.58 6.85 9.38
CA PHE A 109 2.79 6.19 8.90
C PHE A 109 2.71 4.72 9.29
N GLU A 110 2.89 3.84 8.32
CA GLU A 110 3.04 2.40 8.55
C GLU A 110 4.40 1.95 8.01
N VAL A 111 5.20 1.26 8.82
CA VAL A 111 6.49 0.72 8.40
C VAL A 111 6.47 -0.80 8.57
N ASP A 112 6.65 -1.52 7.46
CA ASP A 112 6.87 -2.96 7.44
C ASP A 112 8.35 -3.20 7.80
N MET A 113 8.61 -3.72 9.00
CA MET A 113 9.96 -3.90 9.53
C MET A 113 10.59 -5.24 9.12
N LEU A 114 9.77 -6.23 8.78
CA LEU A 114 10.21 -7.55 8.35
C LEU A 114 9.57 -7.89 6.99
N PRO A 115 9.87 -7.13 5.91
CA PRO A 115 9.27 -7.38 4.61
C PRO A 115 9.85 -8.64 3.96
N PRO A 116 9.11 -9.31 3.07
CA PRO A 116 9.72 -10.25 2.16
C PRO A 116 10.66 -9.47 1.23
N LEU A 117 11.93 -9.83 1.24
CA LEU A 117 12.95 -9.19 0.43
C LEU A 117 12.85 -9.60 -1.05
N GLY A 118 13.69 -9.02 -1.91
CA GLY A 118 13.72 -9.33 -3.35
C GLY A 118 12.77 -8.48 -4.18
N PHE A 119 12.26 -7.36 -3.63
CA PHE A 119 11.57 -6.34 -4.41
C PHE A 119 12.57 -5.37 -5.05
N SER A 120 12.18 -4.80 -6.18
CA SER A 120 12.91 -3.72 -6.86
C SER A 120 12.53 -2.35 -6.28
N THR A 121 13.46 -1.41 -6.34
CA THR A 121 13.19 -0.02 -5.98
C THR A 121 13.62 0.93 -7.10
N GLU A 122 12.95 2.07 -7.18
CA GLU A 122 13.30 3.17 -8.07
C GLU A 122 13.23 4.50 -7.32
N GLU A 123 14.00 5.49 -7.76
CA GLU A 123 13.96 6.83 -7.21
C GLU A 123 13.00 7.70 -8.03
N LYS A 124 12.05 8.32 -7.37
CA LYS A 124 11.05 9.20 -7.96
C LYS A 124 11.28 10.63 -7.50
N LEU A 125 11.38 11.54 -8.45
CA LEU A 125 11.52 12.97 -8.16
C LEU A 125 10.19 13.55 -7.67
N LEU A 126 10.22 14.24 -6.55
CA LEU A 126 9.16 15.09 -6.05
C LEU A 126 9.65 16.55 -6.06
N LEU A 127 8.80 17.48 -6.48
CA LEU A 127 9.19 18.89 -6.67
C LEU A 127 8.77 19.80 -5.49
N GLU A 128 7.77 19.37 -4.73
CA GLU A 128 7.22 20.14 -3.62
C GLU A 128 7.45 19.43 -2.27
N PRO A 129 7.75 20.16 -1.21
CA PRO A 129 7.94 21.62 -1.06
C PRO A 129 9.29 22.13 -1.62
N PHE A 130 10.19 21.25 -1.99
CA PHE A 130 11.45 21.48 -2.72
C PHE A 130 11.76 20.20 -3.50
N SER A 131 12.76 20.25 -4.41
CA SER A 131 13.11 19.08 -5.23
C SER A 131 13.92 18.05 -4.44
N PHE A 132 13.43 16.81 -4.37
CA PHE A 132 14.10 15.68 -3.73
C PHE A 132 13.64 14.33 -4.32
N TYR A 133 14.42 13.29 -4.07
CA TYR A 133 14.08 11.94 -4.51
C TYR A 133 13.47 11.11 -3.38
N VAL A 134 12.45 10.36 -3.71
CA VAL A 134 11.82 9.37 -2.84
C VAL A 134 12.10 7.97 -3.40
N LYS A 135 12.68 7.11 -2.58
CA LYS A 135 12.83 5.71 -2.95
C LYS A 135 11.49 4.99 -2.85
N CYS A 136 11.03 4.48 -3.97
CA CYS A 136 9.72 3.81 -4.11
C CYS A 136 9.90 2.36 -4.54
N PHE A 137 8.93 1.51 -4.23
CA PHE A 137 8.86 0.19 -4.86
C PHE A 137 8.62 0.31 -6.35
N GLY A 138 9.20 -0.60 -7.13
CA GLY A 138 8.85 -0.78 -8.52
C GLY A 138 7.40 -1.21 -8.71
N LEU A 139 6.78 -0.76 -9.81
CA LEU A 139 5.36 -1.06 -10.09
C LEU A 139 5.01 -2.55 -10.07
N PRO A 140 5.85 -3.49 -10.58
CA PRO A 140 5.56 -4.92 -10.54
C PRO A 140 5.41 -5.47 -9.12
N ASP A 141 6.21 -4.97 -8.18
CA ASP A 141 6.21 -5.39 -6.77
C ASP A 141 5.07 -4.72 -5.99
N LEU A 142 4.74 -3.47 -6.31
CA LEU A 142 3.55 -2.79 -5.82
C LEU A 142 2.28 -3.56 -6.22
N PHE A 143 2.23 -4.04 -7.47
CA PHE A 143 1.12 -4.85 -7.96
C PHE A 143 1.03 -6.20 -7.24
N ALA A 144 2.16 -6.88 -7.04
CA ALA A 144 2.23 -8.12 -6.26
C ALA A 144 1.67 -7.95 -4.85
N GLY A 145 2.08 -6.89 -4.14
CA GLY A 145 1.57 -6.56 -2.83
C GLY A 145 0.07 -6.25 -2.82
N LYS A 146 -0.44 -5.61 -3.88
CA LYS A 146 -1.86 -5.32 -4.04
C LYS A 146 -2.66 -6.60 -4.29
N MET A 147 -2.18 -7.49 -5.16
CA MET A 147 -2.84 -8.77 -5.43
C MET A 147 -2.84 -9.68 -4.21
N HIS A 148 -1.75 -9.69 -3.42
CA HIS A 148 -1.73 -10.38 -2.14
C HIS A 148 -2.85 -9.88 -1.21
N ALA A 149 -3.01 -8.56 -1.12
CA ALA A 149 -4.08 -7.97 -0.30
C ALA A 149 -5.48 -8.32 -0.84
N LEU A 150 -5.69 -8.30 -2.16
CA LEU A 150 -6.97 -8.61 -2.81
C LEU A 150 -7.36 -10.07 -2.60
N LEU A 151 -6.41 -11.01 -2.76
CA LEU A 151 -6.70 -12.44 -2.66
C LEU A 151 -6.90 -12.90 -1.21
N PHE A 152 -6.06 -12.45 -0.29
CA PHE A 152 -5.97 -13.06 1.04
C PHE A 152 -6.56 -12.24 2.19
N ARG A 153 -6.82 -10.95 2.01
CA ARG A 153 -7.52 -10.20 3.06
C ARG A 153 -8.96 -10.66 3.19
N ASN A 154 -9.25 -11.24 4.35
CA ASN A 154 -10.59 -11.70 4.68
C ASN A 154 -11.27 -10.70 5.64
N TRP A 155 -12.24 -9.96 5.14
CA TRP A 155 -13.04 -9.05 5.93
C TRP A 155 -14.40 -9.69 6.14
N LYS A 156 -14.73 -10.12 7.34
CA LYS A 156 -15.97 -10.87 7.67
C LYS A 156 -17.25 -10.23 7.14
N SER A 157 -17.30 -8.89 7.03
CA SER A 157 -18.52 -8.15 6.64
C SER A 157 -18.24 -6.98 5.69
N ARG A 158 -17.04 -6.88 5.12
CA ARG A 158 -16.64 -5.73 4.31
C ARG A 158 -15.87 -6.18 3.08
N VAL A 159 -16.19 -5.60 1.93
CA VAL A 159 -15.36 -5.69 0.72
C VAL A 159 -14.51 -4.41 0.63
N LYS A 160 -13.21 -4.55 0.40
CA LYS A 160 -12.34 -3.40 0.20
C LYS A 160 -12.28 -3.05 -1.29
N GLY A 161 -13.25 -2.25 -1.74
CA GLY A 161 -13.41 -1.87 -3.15
C GLY A 161 -12.18 -1.17 -3.74
N ARG A 162 -11.37 -0.49 -2.89
CA ARG A 162 -10.10 0.12 -3.33
C ARG A 162 -9.11 -0.89 -3.89
N ASP A 163 -9.08 -2.13 -3.39
CA ASP A 163 -8.16 -3.15 -3.91
C ASP A 163 -8.58 -3.60 -5.31
N TRP A 164 -9.87 -3.66 -5.61
CA TRP A 164 -10.42 -3.93 -6.94
C TRP A 164 -10.20 -2.78 -7.92
N TYR A 165 -10.33 -1.54 -7.45
CA TYR A 165 -10.05 -0.35 -8.24
C TYR A 165 -8.56 -0.26 -8.63
N ASP A 166 -7.67 -0.56 -7.69
CA ASP A 166 -6.24 -0.59 -7.94
C ASP A 166 -5.88 -1.74 -8.91
N PHE A 167 -6.49 -2.92 -8.75
CA PHE A 167 -6.30 -4.04 -9.67
C PHE A 167 -6.66 -3.66 -11.12
N GLU A 168 -7.85 -3.10 -11.33
CA GLU A 168 -8.26 -2.58 -12.65
C GLU A 168 -7.25 -1.56 -13.19
N TRP A 169 -6.82 -0.63 -12.35
CA TRP A 169 -5.87 0.41 -12.73
C TRP A 169 -4.52 -0.17 -13.19
N TYR A 170 -3.97 -1.15 -12.47
CA TYR A 170 -2.72 -1.82 -12.85
C TYR A 170 -2.83 -2.51 -14.20
N VAL A 171 -3.91 -3.26 -14.41
CA VAL A 171 -4.14 -3.97 -15.68
C VAL A 171 -4.30 -2.97 -16.83
N ARG A 172 -5.07 -1.90 -16.64
CA ARG A 172 -5.25 -0.84 -17.63
C ARG A 172 -3.94 -0.12 -17.98
N LYS A 173 -3.02 -0.01 -17.04
CA LYS A 173 -1.67 0.55 -17.25
C LYS A 173 -0.70 -0.43 -17.90
N GLY A 174 -1.09 -1.68 -18.11
CA GLY A 174 -0.21 -2.73 -18.66
C GLY A 174 0.94 -3.11 -17.73
N VAL A 175 0.78 -2.89 -16.42
CA VAL A 175 1.81 -3.23 -15.43
C VAL A 175 1.90 -4.76 -15.31
N GLN A 176 3.12 -5.29 -15.37
CA GLN A 176 3.37 -6.71 -15.12
C GLN A 176 3.35 -7.00 -13.61
N LEU A 177 2.69 -8.08 -13.21
CA LEU A 177 2.76 -8.57 -11.84
C LEU A 177 4.06 -9.36 -11.63
N ASN A 178 4.84 -9.03 -10.60
CA ASN A 178 5.93 -9.89 -10.14
C ASN A 178 5.38 -11.06 -9.30
N LEU A 179 5.24 -12.24 -9.94
CA LEU A 179 4.68 -13.42 -9.28
C LEU A 179 5.61 -13.95 -8.18
N SER A 180 6.94 -13.83 -8.35
CA SER A 180 7.91 -14.26 -7.34
C SER A 180 7.77 -13.44 -6.05
N HIS A 181 7.62 -12.12 -6.15
CA HIS A 181 7.40 -11.28 -4.98
C HIS A 181 6.02 -11.53 -4.34
N PHE A 182 4.98 -11.80 -5.15
CA PHE A 182 3.67 -12.21 -4.62
C PHE A 182 3.77 -13.49 -3.79
N VAL A 183 4.46 -14.52 -4.30
CA VAL A 183 4.69 -15.79 -3.58
C VAL A 183 5.43 -15.56 -2.27
N SER A 184 6.52 -14.80 -2.30
CA SER A 184 7.29 -14.46 -1.09
C SER A 184 6.43 -13.80 -0.01
N ARG A 185 5.55 -12.87 -0.39
CA ARG A 185 4.59 -12.23 0.53
C ARG A 185 3.55 -13.21 1.07
N ALA A 186 3.04 -14.09 0.22
CA ALA A 186 2.03 -15.08 0.59
C ALA A 186 2.60 -16.14 1.54
N GLN A 187 3.85 -16.54 1.35
CA GLN A 187 4.56 -17.44 2.26
C GLN A 187 4.81 -16.77 3.62
N GLN A 188 5.35 -15.56 3.63
CA GLN A 188 5.60 -14.84 4.87
C GLN A 188 4.34 -14.65 5.72
N SER A 189 3.20 -14.46 5.07
CA SER A 189 1.90 -14.32 5.75
C SER A 189 1.20 -15.66 6.05
N GLY A 190 1.82 -16.78 5.72
CA GLY A 190 1.27 -18.13 5.97
C GLY A 190 0.11 -18.52 5.06
N HIS A 191 -0.10 -17.82 3.96
CA HIS A 191 -1.17 -18.13 2.99
C HIS A 191 -0.76 -19.15 1.95
N LEU A 192 0.53 -19.31 1.69
CA LEU A 192 1.10 -20.35 0.86
C LEU A 192 2.13 -21.12 1.68
N MET A 193 2.06 -22.46 1.62
CA MET A 193 3.04 -23.36 2.23
C MET A 193 4.15 -23.73 1.24
N GLU A 194 3.84 -23.72 -0.05
CA GLU A 194 4.75 -24.08 -1.14
C GLU A 194 5.60 -22.89 -1.56
N SER A 195 6.84 -23.18 -1.97
CA SER A 195 7.77 -22.14 -2.44
C SER A 195 7.51 -21.70 -3.88
N GLN A 196 6.60 -22.36 -4.57
CA GLN A 196 6.25 -22.03 -5.95
C GLN A 196 4.74 -22.05 -6.13
N LEU A 197 4.26 -21.07 -6.87
CA LEU A 197 2.88 -20.99 -7.37
C LEU A 197 2.96 -20.87 -8.89
N SER A 198 2.23 -21.71 -9.61
CA SER A 198 2.14 -21.56 -11.05
C SER A 198 1.26 -20.35 -11.42
N GLU A 199 1.47 -19.79 -12.61
CA GLU A 199 0.58 -18.74 -13.12
C GLU A 199 -0.86 -19.25 -13.23
N GLN A 200 -1.04 -20.51 -13.58
CA GLN A 200 -2.37 -21.12 -13.69
C GLN A 200 -3.08 -21.17 -12.33
N ASP A 201 -2.38 -21.59 -11.28
CA ASP A 201 -2.95 -21.65 -9.92
C ASP A 201 -3.26 -20.23 -9.39
N PHE A 202 -2.39 -19.26 -9.68
CA PHE A 202 -2.65 -17.86 -9.35
C PHE A 202 -3.93 -17.35 -10.05
N ARG A 203 -4.07 -17.61 -11.35
CA ARG A 203 -5.26 -17.22 -12.12
C ARG A 203 -6.52 -17.93 -11.64
N LEU A 204 -6.42 -19.17 -11.21
CA LEU A 204 -7.54 -19.92 -10.62
C LEU A 204 -7.99 -19.27 -9.31
N GLN A 205 -7.05 -18.97 -8.41
CA GLN A 205 -7.36 -18.25 -7.14
C GLN A 205 -8.01 -16.88 -7.41
N LEU A 206 -7.50 -16.14 -8.40
CA LEU A 206 -8.10 -14.85 -8.76
C LEU A 206 -9.51 -15.03 -9.30
N LYS A 207 -9.76 -16.04 -10.13
CA LYS A 207 -11.10 -16.37 -10.65
C LYS A 207 -12.07 -16.66 -9.51
N GLU A 208 -11.71 -17.54 -8.58
CA GLU A 208 -12.54 -17.86 -7.40
C GLU A 208 -12.83 -16.62 -6.55
N ARG A 209 -11.82 -15.72 -6.42
CA ARG A 209 -11.98 -14.46 -5.70
C ARG A 209 -12.96 -13.52 -6.39
N ILE A 210 -12.94 -13.46 -7.74
CA ILE A 210 -13.90 -12.69 -8.54
C ILE A 210 -15.31 -13.28 -8.41
N ASP A 211 -15.45 -14.62 -8.49
CA ASP A 211 -16.73 -15.31 -8.37
C ASP A 211 -17.42 -15.07 -7.00
N SER A 212 -16.61 -14.89 -5.96
CA SER A 212 -17.09 -14.58 -4.60
C SER A 212 -17.31 -13.08 -4.33
N LEU A 213 -16.99 -12.19 -5.28
CA LEU A 213 -17.07 -10.75 -5.07
C LEU A 213 -18.50 -10.25 -4.95
N ASP A 214 -18.80 -9.52 -3.87
CA ASP A 214 -19.93 -8.61 -3.81
C ASP A 214 -19.55 -7.28 -4.45
N VAL A 215 -19.93 -7.12 -5.71
CA VAL A 215 -19.62 -5.94 -6.53
C VAL A 215 -20.27 -4.68 -5.94
N THR A 216 -21.48 -4.80 -5.41
CA THR A 216 -22.22 -3.67 -4.84
C THR A 216 -21.50 -3.11 -3.61
N LEU A 217 -21.05 -3.98 -2.71
CA LEU A 217 -20.27 -3.57 -1.56
C LEU A 217 -18.92 -2.99 -1.97
N ALA A 218 -18.26 -3.54 -3.00
CA ALA A 218 -17.00 -3.02 -3.53
C ALA A 218 -17.17 -1.60 -4.09
N MET A 219 -18.20 -1.36 -4.91
CA MET A 219 -18.52 -0.04 -5.46
C MET A 219 -18.79 0.96 -4.33
N ARG A 220 -19.59 0.57 -3.33
CA ARG A 220 -19.92 1.43 -2.19
C ARG A 220 -18.70 1.79 -1.34
N ASP A 221 -17.74 0.85 -1.17
CA ASP A 221 -16.51 1.12 -0.42
C ASP A 221 -15.61 2.11 -1.15
N VAL A 222 -15.43 1.95 -2.48
CA VAL A 222 -14.48 2.77 -3.24
C VAL A 222 -15.04 4.14 -3.64
N SER A 223 -16.35 4.29 -3.79
CA SER A 223 -16.98 5.51 -4.33
C SER A 223 -16.56 6.79 -3.58
N ARG A 224 -16.33 6.72 -2.27
CA ARG A 224 -15.90 7.86 -1.45
C ARG A 224 -14.43 8.26 -1.64
N PHE A 225 -13.66 7.47 -2.39
CA PHE A 225 -12.24 7.72 -2.64
C PHE A 225 -11.94 8.17 -4.07
N ILE A 226 -12.93 8.23 -4.93
CA ILE A 226 -12.81 8.60 -6.35
C ILE A 226 -13.66 9.82 -6.65
N GLY A 227 -13.20 10.64 -7.60
CA GLY A 227 -13.92 11.87 -8.00
C GLY A 227 -15.15 11.61 -8.88
N ASN A 228 -15.17 10.48 -9.61
CA ASN A 228 -16.27 10.13 -10.51
C ASN A 228 -16.74 8.70 -10.27
N ALA A 229 -17.83 8.54 -9.55
CA ALA A 229 -18.44 7.26 -9.25
C ALA A 229 -19.13 6.60 -10.47
N ASP A 230 -19.43 7.35 -11.52
CA ASP A 230 -20.03 6.80 -12.75
C ASP A 230 -19.12 5.80 -13.46
N SER A 231 -17.81 5.95 -13.28
CA SER A 231 -16.82 5.00 -13.81
C SER A 231 -16.99 3.57 -13.26
N LEU A 232 -17.67 3.41 -12.12
CA LEU A 232 -17.91 2.11 -11.50
C LEU A 232 -19.12 1.38 -12.08
N LYS A 233 -19.98 2.02 -12.88
CA LYS A 233 -21.20 1.43 -13.43
C LYS A 233 -20.97 0.19 -14.30
N ILE A 234 -19.77 0.07 -14.86
CA ILE A 234 -19.34 -1.09 -15.66
C ILE A 234 -18.99 -2.30 -14.80
N TRP A 235 -18.76 -2.10 -13.49
CA TRP A 235 -18.30 -3.16 -12.62
C TRP A 235 -19.32 -4.28 -12.48
N SER A 236 -18.89 -5.48 -12.85
CA SER A 236 -19.58 -6.75 -12.65
C SER A 236 -18.54 -7.85 -12.46
N ARG A 237 -18.95 -9.06 -12.11
CA ARG A 237 -18.02 -10.20 -12.06
C ARG A 237 -17.45 -10.50 -13.44
N GLU A 238 -18.30 -10.46 -14.45
CA GLU A 238 -17.94 -10.65 -15.87
C GLU A 238 -16.90 -9.61 -16.32
N TYR A 239 -17.07 -8.37 -15.92
CA TYR A 239 -16.10 -7.30 -16.17
C TYR A 239 -14.75 -7.63 -15.54
N PHE A 240 -14.71 -8.03 -14.27
CA PHE A 240 -13.45 -8.37 -13.60
C PHE A 240 -12.79 -9.63 -14.16
N HIS A 241 -13.55 -10.61 -14.67
CA HIS A 241 -12.98 -11.73 -15.43
C HIS A 241 -12.26 -11.23 -16.68
N GLN A 242 -12.88 -10.34 -17.47
CA GLN A 242 -12.25 -9.77 -18.66
C GLN A 242 -11.01 -8.92 -18.32
N VAL A 243 -11.01 -8.22 -17.18
CA VAL A 243 -9.82 -7.51 -16.68
C VAL A 243 -8.73 -8.50 -16.32
N ALA A 244 -9.05 -9.59 -15.63
CA ALA A 244 -8.09 -10.63 -15.23
C ALA A 244 -7.44 -11.34 -16.42
N GLU A 245 -8.16 -11.54 -17.52
CA GLU A 245 -7.63 -12.11 -18.78
C GLU A 245 -6.52 -11.23 -19.39
N ARG A 246 -6.62 -9.90 -19.22
CA ARG A 246 -5.64 -8.95 -19.77
C ARG A 246 -4.42 -8.74 -18.87
N MET A 247 -4.42 -9.37 -17.70
CA MET A 247 -3.32 -9.24 -16.74
C MET A 247 -2.05 -9.88 -17.27
N ILE A 248 -0.95 -9.14 -17.19
CA ILE A 248 0.39 -9.63 -17.55
C ILE A 248 1.10 -10.08 -16.28
N ILE A 249 1.66 -11.28 -16.31
CA ILE A 249 2.38 -11.86 -15.18
C ILE A 249 3.81 -12.18 -15.61
N SER A 250 4.77 -11.86 -14.76
CA SER A 250 6.18 -12.23 -14.91
C SER A 250 6.69 -12.91 -13.65
N ARG A 251 7.76 -13.67 -13.76
CA ARG A 251 8.40 -14.31 -12.59
C ARG A 251 9.54 -13.50 -12.00
N GLY A 252 9.76 -12.27 -12.49
CA GLY A 252 10.84 -11.38 -12.05
C GLY A 252 12.17 -11.71 -12.69
#